data_4b633d5f2fe1cd05fc66d746c7c394fe
#
_entry.id   4b633d5f2fe1cd05fc66d746c7c394fe
#
_cell.length_a   1.000
_cell.length_b   1.000
_cell.length_c   1.000
_cell.angle_alpha   90.00
_cell.angle_beta   90.00
_cell.angle_gamma   90.00
#
_symmetry.space_group_name_H-M   'P 1'
#
loop_
_entity.id
_entity.type
_entity.pdbx_description
1 polymer ?
#
loop_
_entity_poly.entity_id
_entity_poly.type
_entity_poly.pdbx_seq_one_letter_code
_entity_poly.pdbx_strand_id
1 'polypeptide(L)'
;LGQRLDFYPQITAPFRTKYVNFTLSAAARATYYSNSFDVSRRVVGRDLIRKYGEFQLDVRPVALARNFYGKDKSFRFRHVIEPFLTYRFVKGVDNFNRIIRFDYIDTITDTNELEYGVTNRIYTRRYSEAITKDAQEKLRLTSEPSTGKAKPLAVQPYEIFALTIRGKYFFDKSFGGALIAGQRNQIEAITALSYYTFGGVQRRFSPLSIDATYRPQRTIFVNSRMDVGVQGDGLRAISATVGYDTKLLKIFQTFYYTRAVTLIPTLLPYSNSAGKEAGTLRGSQWSPSIFIGNRDKGWYGGTSLFFDFQNRRAAKSSPLISSLYTIGYAYDCCSLALQYYTFNVGVRSENRWALSFRLNGIGAFGTQQFGQGIR
;
A
#
# COMPACT_ATOMS: atom_id res chain seq x y z
N LEU A 1 -5.69 -14.05 26.64
CA LEU A 1 -5.65 -14.88 25.42
C LEU A 1 -7.09 -15.28 25.08
N GLY A 2 -7.51 -15.03 23.85
CA GLY A 2 -8.83 -15.40 23.33
C GLY A 2 -8.71 -16.32 22.14
N GLN A 3 -9.75 -17.07 21.86
CA GLN A 3 -9.86 -17.92 20.68
C GLN A 3 -10.86 -17.30 19.70
N ARG A 4 -10.60 -17.39 18.42
CA ARG A 4 -11.49 -16.98 17.33
C ARG A 4 -11.65 -18.11 16.33
N LEU A 5 -12.90 -18.41 15.98
CA LEU A 5 -13.24 -19.32 14.89
C LEU A 5 -14.05 -18.53 13.85
N ASP A 6 -13.63 -18.58 12.61
CA ASP A 6 -14.21 -17.83 11.49
C ASP A 6 -14.71 -18.76 10.41
N PHE A 7 -15.97 -18.58 9.99
CA PHE A 7 -16.60 -19.30 8.90
C PHE A 7 -17.10 -18.30 7.87
N TYR A 8 -16.57 -18.39 6.64
CA TYR A 8 -16.84 -17.44 5.55
C TYR A 8 -17.09 -18.13 4.22
N PRO A 9 -18.27 -18.71 4.00
CA PRO A 9 -18.69 -19.22 2.70
C PRO A 9 -18.95 -18.06 1.73
N GLN A 10 -18.43 -18.20 0.51
CA GLN A 10 -18.59 -17.22 -0.57
C GLN A 10 -18.93 -17.92 -1.88
N ILE A 11 -19.89 -17.36 -2.61
CA ILE A 11 -20.24 -17.75 -3.97
C ILE A 11 -19.85 -16.59 -4.89
N THR A 12 -19.15 -16.91 -5.97
CA THR A 12 -18.74 -15.92 -6.98
C THR A 12 -19.16 -16.40 -8.36
N ALA A 13 -19.88 -15.55 -9.09
CA ALA A 13 -20.38 -15.81 -10.43
C ALA A 13 -19.84 -14.75 -11.40
N PRO A 14 -18.86 -15.10 -12.25
CA PRO A 14 -18.39 -14.21 -13.32
C PRO A 14 -19.30 -14.32 -14.54
N PHE A 15 -19.68 -13.18 -15.09
CA PHE A 15 -20.43 -13.05 -16.34
C PHE A 15 -19.65 -12.19 -17.31
N ARG A 16 -19.55 -12.62 -18.54
CA ARG A 16 -18.84 -11.89 -19.58
C ARG A 16 -19.76 -11.61 -20.76
N THR A 17 -19.82 -10.32 -21.13
CA THR A 17 -20.43 -9.87 -22.37
C THR A 17 -19.36 -9.38 -23.34
N LYS A 18 -19.75 -8.98 -24.54
CA LYS A 18 -18.83 -8.39 -25.52
C LYS A 18 -18.14 -7.10 -25.02
N TYR A 19 -18.84 -6.33 -24.17
CA TYR A 19 -18.39 -4.98 -23.79
C TYR A 19 -18.12 -4.82 -22.31
N VAL A 20 -18.62 -5.72 -21.46
CA VAL A 20 -18.53 -5.57 -20.01
C VAL A 20 -18.36 -6.94 -19.36
N ASN A 21 -17.46 -7.02 -18.40
CA ASN A 21 -17.33 -8.15 -17.49
C ASN A 21 -17.99 -7.78 -16.16
N PHE A 22 -18.81 -8.67 -15.65
CA PHE A 22 -19.45 -8.56 -14.34
C PHE A 22 -18.96 -9.70 -13.45
N THR A 23 -18.66 -9.41 -12.21
CA THR A 23 -18.40 -10.43 -11.20
C THR A 23 -19.31 -10.16 -10.03
N LEU A 24 -20.23 -11.06 -9.80
CA LEU A 24 -21.16 -11.04 -8.67
C LEU A 24 -20.62 -11.94 -7.58
N SER A 25 -20.50 -11.43 -6.36
CA SER A 25 -20.09 -12.20 -5.19
C SER A 25 -21.09 -12.00 -4.07
N ALA A 26 -21.48 -13.09 -3.43
CA ALA A 26 -22.30 -13.09 -2.24
C ALA A 26 -21.62 -13.96 -1.17
N ALA A 27 -21.56 -13.46 0.04
CA ALA A 27 -20.93 -14.16 1.14
C ALA A 27 -21.72 -13.98 2.44
N ALA A 28 -21.62 -14.96 3.32
CA ALA A 28 -22.06 -14.84 4.70
C ALA A 28 -20.88 -15.14 5.63
N ARG A 29 -20.77 -14.41 6.71
CA ARG A 29 -19.72 -14.63 7.68
C ARG A 29 -20.30 -14.84 9.07
N ALA A 30 -19.78 -15.84 9.78
CA ALA A 30 -20.03 -16.06 11.19
C ALA A 30 -18.67 -16.23 11.89
N THR A 31 -18.41 -15.35 12.85
CA THR A 31 -17.15 -15.37 13.62
C THR A 31 -17.48 -15.53 15.09
N TYR A 32 -16.97 -16.57 15.71
CA TYR A 32 -17.06 -16.82 17.16
C TYR A 32 -15.82 -16.28 17.85
N TYR A 33 -16.03 -15.61 18.98
CA TYR A 33 -14.99 -15.13 19.88
C TYR A 33 -15.25 -15.70 21.27
N SER A 34 -14.24 -16.32 21.90
CA SER A 34 -14.37 -16.85 23.26
C SER A 34 -14.44 -15.78 24.33
N ASN A 35 -13.96 -14.57 24.02
CA ASN A 35 -13.92 -13.43 24.94
C ASN A 35 -14.46 -12.19 24.23
N SER A 36 -15.01 -11.26 24.99
CA SER A 36 -15.51 -9.99 24.45
C SER A 36 -15.20 -8.85 25.42
N PHE A 37 -15.41 -7.60 24.96
CA PHE A 37 -15.38 -6.42 25.83
C PHE A 37 -16.70 -6.24 26.54
N ASP A 38 -16.66 -5.85 27.84
CA ASP A 38 -17.80 -5.31 28.57
C ASP A 38 -18.04 -3.83 28.23
N VAL A 39 -19.04 -3.21 28.85
CA VAL A 39 -19.35 -1.78 28.69
C VAL A 39 -18.21 -0.86 29.14
N SER A 40 -17.36 -1.32 30.05
CA SER A 40 -16.18 -0.63 30.57
C SER A 40 -14.92 -0.91 29.75
N ARG A 41 -15.05 -1.60 28.59
CA ARG A 41 -13.96 -2.06 27.74
C ARG A 41 -12.93 -2.98 28.39
N ARG A 42 -13.34 -3.71 29.44
CA ARG A 42 -12.52 -4.78 30.01
C ARG A 42 -12.79 -6.08 29.27
N VAL A 43 -11.74 -6.87 29.08
CA VAL A 43 -11.89 -8.20 28.51
C VAL A 43 -12.54 -9.13 29.52
N VAL A 44 -13.65 -9.71 29.14
CA VAL A 44 -14.40 -10.68 29.94
C VAL A 44 -14.52 -11.99 29.20
N GLY A 45 -14.56 -13.11 29.95
CA GLY A 45 -14.71 -14.46 29.40
C GLY A 45 -16.16 -14.74 28.95
N ARG A 46 -16.76 -13.81 28.23
CA ARG A 46 -18.10 -13.94 27.66
C ARG A 46 -17.97 -14.07 26.14
N ASP A 47 -18.47 -15.17 25.63
CA ASP A 47 -18.45 -15.45 24.17
C ASP A 47 -19.34 -14.47 23.40
N LEU A 48 -18.99 -14.30 22.14
CA LEU A 48 -19.70 -13.44 21.20
C LEU A 48 -19.68 -14.09 19.81
N ILE A 49 -20.82 -14.10 19.15
CA ILE A 49 -20.93 -14.48 17.74
C ILE A 49 -21.27 -13.24 16.93
N ARG A 50 -20.41 -12.91 15.98
CA ARG A 50 -20.61 -11.86 14.97
C ARG A 50 -21.10 -12.50 13.68
N LYS A 51 -22.16 -11.97 13.10
CA LYS A 51 -22.73 -12.46 11.83
C LYS A 51 -22.97 -11.31 10.89
N TYR A 52 -22.70 -11.47 9.61
CA TYR A 52 -23.08 -10.52 8.59
C TYR A 52 -23.15 -11.16 7.21
N GLY A 53 -23.95 -10.53 6.31
CA GLY A 53 -23.96 -10.81 4.89
C GLY A 53 -23.16 -9.78 4.12
N GLU A 54 -22.53 -10.22 3.04
CA GLU A 54 -21.78 -9.36 2.12
C GLU A 54 -22.23 -9.66 0.69
N PHE A 55 -22.42 -8.57 -0.07
CA PHE A 55 -22.72 -8.61 -1.49
C PHE A 55 -21.79 -7.64 -2.21
N GLN A 56 -21.20 -8.10 -3.31
CA GLN A 56 -20.32 -7.28 -4.14
C GLN A 56 -20.64 -7.52 -5.62
N LEU A 57 -20.72 -6.42 -6.37
CA LEU A 57 -20.82 -6.42 -7.82
C LEU A 57 -19.67 -5.61 -8.41
N ASP A 58 -18.76 -6.29 -9.09
CA ASP A 58 -17.69 -5.67 -9.87
C ASP A 58 -18.10 -5.56 -11.33
N VAL A 59 -18.00 -4.36 -11.88
CA VAL A 59 -18.30 -4.05 -13.28
C VAL A 59 -17.03 -3.53 -13.95
N ARG A 60 -16.57 -4.25 -14.95
CA ARG A 60 -15.35 -3.92 -15.73
C ARG A 60 -15.71 -3.79 -17.19
N PRO A 61 -15.98 -2.58 -17.69
CA PRO A 61 -16.11 -2.34 -19.12
C PRO A 61 -14.83 -2.72 -19.88
N VAL A 62 -14.93 -2.96 -21.18
CA VAL A 62 -13.75 -3.24 -21.99
C VAL A 62 -12.78 -2.07 -21.94
N ALA A 63 -11.50 -2.39 -21.87
CA ALA A 63 -10.44 -1.41 -21.93
C ALA A 63 -10.39 -0.73 -23.31
N LEU A 64 -10.35 0.59 -23.32
CA LEU A 64 -10.14 1.37 -24.52
C LEU A 64 -8.63 1.48 -24.77
N ALA A 65 -8.17 1.05 -25.94
CA ALA A 65 -6.75 1.05 -26.26
C ALA A 65 -6.47 1.70 -27.60
N ARG A 66 -5.45 2.57 -27.63
CA ARG A 66 -4.98 3.22 -28.84
C ARG A 66 -3.47 3.12 -28.96
N ASN A 67 -2.99 2.71 -30.14
CA ASN A 67 -1.57 2.71 -30.47
C ASN A 67 -1.20 4.05 -31.11
N PHE A 68 -0.05 4.58 -30.74
CA PHE A 68 0.52 5.80 -31.29
C PHE A 68 1.81 5.46 -32.04
N TYR A 69 1.96 6.06 -33.22
CA TYR A 69 3.08 5.82 -34.12
C TYR A 69 3.82 7.13 -34.39
N GLY A 70 5.11 7.05 -34.62
CA GLY A 70 5.93 8.17 -35.05
C GLY A 70 5.69 8.55 -36.54
N LYS A 71 6.31 9.64 -36.97
CA LYS A 71 6.26 10.07 -38.39
C LYS A 71 6.82 9.01 -39.33
N ASP A 72 7.77 8.23 -38.85
CA ASP A 72 8.43 7.08 -39.50
C ASP A 72 7.58 5.79 -39.44
N LYS A 73 6.32 5.87 -39.02
CA LYS A 73 5.41 4.74 -38.77
C LYS A 73 5.93 3.74 -37.74
N SER A 74 6.99 4.07 -36.99
CA SER A 74 7.45 3.25 -35.88
C SER A 74 6.47 3.35 -34.71
N PHE A 75 6.26 2.23 -34.01
CA PHE A 75 5.43 2.20 -32.79
C PHE A 75 6.10 3.02 -31.70
N ARG A 76 5.40 3.96 -31.10
CA ARG A 76 5.86 4.79 -29.98
C ARG A 76 5.35 4.28 -28.64
N PHE A 77 4.04 4.27 -28.47
CA PHE A 77 3.42 3.80 -27.23
C PHE A 77 1.97 3.38 -27.47
N ARG A 78 1.44 2.60 -26.52
CA ARG A 78 0.03 2.23 -26.44
C ARG A 78 -0.56 2.86 -25.17
N HIS A 79 -1.63 3.62 -25.32
CA HIS A 79 -2.43 4.12 -24.23
C HIS A 79 -3.64 3.22 -24.01
N VAL A 80 -3.87 2.84 -22.77
CA VAL A 80 -5.00 1.99 -22.36
C VAL A 80 -5.77 2.69 -21.25
N ILE A 81 -7.08 2.76 -21.37
CA ILE A 81 -8.00 3.33 -20.37
C ILE A 81 -8.91 2.22 -19.88
N GLU A 82 -8.90 1.96 -18.57
CA GLU A 82 -9.62 0.89 -17.90
C GLU A 82 -10.56 1.48 -16.86
N PRO A 83 -11.83 1.77 -17.19
CA PRO A 83 -12.82 2.19 -16.20
C PRO A 83 -13.26 1.00 -15.34
N PHE A 84 -13.66 1.27 -14.11
CA PHE A 84 -14.20 0.27 -13.20
C PHE A 84 -15.24 0.85 -12.25
N LEU A 85 -16.12 -0.03 -11.80
CA LEU A 85 -17.15 0.24 -10.83
C LEU A 85 -17.31 -0.96 -9.93
N THR A 86 -17.34 -0.76 -8.61
CA THR A 86 -17.54 -1.82 -7.63
C THR A 86 -18.61 -1.37 -6.63
N TYR A 87 -19.71 -2.04 -6.61
CA TYR A 87 -20.74 -1.87 -5.58
C TYR A 87 -20.50 -2.88 -4.46
N ARG A 88 -20.52 -2.44 -3.22
CA ARG A 88 -20.35 -3.29 -2.04
C ARG A 88 -21.42 -2.96 -1.00
N PHE A 89 -22.03 -4.02 -0.50
CA PHE A 89 -23.02 -3.96 0.57
C PHE A 89 -22.67 -4.98 1.64
N VAL A 90 -22.53 -4.52 2.88
CA VAL A 90 -22.33 -5.35 4.06
C VAL A 90 -23.37 -4.98 5.08
N LYS A 91 -24.06 -5.99 5.64
CA LYS A 91 -25.13 -5.76 6.62
C LYS A 91 -25.15 -6.86 7.68
N GLY A 92 -25.42 -6.44 8.92
CA GLY A 92 -25.61 -7.33 10.06
C GLY A 92 -24.45 -7.30 11.06
N VAL A 93 -23.52 -6.35 10.96
CA VAL A 93 -22.42 -6.22 11.93
C VAL A 93 -22.93 -5.56 13.20
N ASP A 94 -23.42 -6.39 14.11
CA ASP A 94 -23.87 -5.98 15.44
C ASP A 94 -22.73 -6.07 16.46
N ASN A 95 -22.89 -5.40 17.60
CA ASN A 95 -21.99 -5.51 18.75
C ASN A 95 -20.51 -5.20 18.47
N PHE A 96 -20.22 -4.36 17.47
CA PHE A 96 -18.87 -4.02 17.06
C PHE A 96 -17.98 -3.49 18.20
N ASN A 97 -18.55 -2.75 19.16
CA ASN A 97 -17.88 -2.21 20.34
C ASN A 97 -17.43 -3.28 21.35
N ARG A 98 -18.01 -4.49 21.26
CA ARG A 98 -17.70 -5.63 22.12
C ARG A 98 -16.67 -6.58 21.52
N ILE A 99 -16.35 -6.44 20.24
CA ILE A 99 -15.43 -7.32 19.52
C ILE A 99 -14.00 -6.97 19.89
N ILE A 100 -13.23 -7.97 20.30
CA ILE A 100 -11.78 -7.88 20.43
C ILE A 100 -11.17 -7.96 19.03
N ARG A 101 -10.42 -6.92 18.65
CA ARG A 101 -9.88 -6.81 17.28
C ARG A 101 -8.49 -7.41 17.21
N PHE A 102 -8.34 -8.49 16.48
CA PHE A 102 -7.08 -9.18 16.24
C PHE A 102 -6.44 -8.77 14.91
N ASP A 103 -7.29 -8.51 13.89
CA ASP A 103 -6.84 -8.17 12.53
C ASP A 103 -7.88 -7.30 11.79
N TYR A 104 -7.66 -7.10 10.47
CA TYR A 104 -8.54 -6.31 9.60
C TYR A 104 -9.94 -6.91 9.43
N ILE A 105 -10.11 -8.23 9.61
CA ILE A 105 -11.42 -8.90 9.50
C ILE A 105 -12.35 -8.37 10.57
N ASP A 106 -11.82 -8.15 11.78
CA ASP A 106 -12.59 -7.68 12.92
C ASP A 106 -12.98 -6.19 12.79
N THR A 107 -12.38 -5.48 11.83
CA THR A 107 -12.68 -4.06 11.58
C THR A 107 -13.78 -3.83 10.53
N ILE A 108 -14.28 -4.89 9.90
CA ILE A 108 -15.37 -4.80 8.91
C ILE A 108 -16.65 -4.36 9.62
N THR A 109 -17.35 -3.39 9.04
CA THR A 109 -18.62 -2.84 9.54
C THR A 109 -19.64 -2.81 8.42
N ASP A 110 -20.91 -2.55 8.78
CA ASP A 110 -21.94 -2.32 7.79
C ASP A 110 -21.52 -1.23 6.82
N THR A 111 -21.72 -1.46 5.53
CA THR A 111 -21.45 -0.49 4.48
C THR A 111 -22.39 -0.65 3.30
N ASN A 112 -22.70 0.45 2.66
CA ASN A 112 -23.42 0.51 1.38
C ASN A 112 -22.71 1.55 0.52
N GLU A 113 -21.85 1.08 -0.37
CA GLU A 113 -20.92 1.94 -1.08
C GLU A 113 -20.73 1.56 -2.53
N LEU A 114 -20.44 2.54 -3.35
CA LEU A 114 -20.06 2.43 -4.74
C LEU A 114 -18.66 3.01 -4.91
N GLU A 115 -17.69 2.19 -5.26
CA GLU A 115 -16.37 2.62 -5.69
C GLU A 115 -16.37 2.77 -7.22
N TYR A 116 -15.84 3.88 -7.70
CA TYR A 116 -15.72 4.16 -9.13
C TYR A 116 -14.34 4.71 -9.44
N GLY A 117 -13.86 4.40 -10.62
CA GLY A 117 -12.55 4.92 -11.01
C GLY A 117 -12.16 4.58 -12.44
N VAL A 118 -11.00 5.09 -12.80
CA VAL A 118 -10.37 4.86 -14.10
C VAL A 118 -8.88 4.69 -13.92
N THR A 119 -8.32 3.68 -14.59
CA THR A 119 -6.88 3.50 -14.69
C THR A 119 -6.43 3.81 -16.12
N ASN A 120 -5.47 4.71 -16.24
CA ASN A 120 -4.78 5.02 -17.49
C ASN A 120 -3.41 4.38 -17.47
N ARG A 121 -3.04 3.65 -18.53
CA ARG A 121 -1.73 2.99 -18.64
C ARG A 121 -1.08 3.34 -19.95
N ILE A 122 0.23 3.56 -19.91
CA ILE A 122 1.04 3.80 -21.10
C ILE A 122 2.10 2.71 -21.18
N TYR A 123 2.06 1.96 -22.27
CA TYR A 123 3.01 0.89 -22.58
C TYR A 123 3.91 1.28 -23.73
N THR A 124 5.17 0.91 -23.64
CA THR A 124 6.13 1.01 -24.73
C THR A 124 6.80 -0.33 -24.99
N ARG A 125 7.49 -0.45 -26.13
CA ARG A 125 8.37 -1.60 -26.41
C ARG A 125 9.77 -1.24 -25.95
N ARG A 126 10.36 -2.07 -25.10
CA ARG A 126 11.78 -1.98 -24.78
C ARG A 126 12.50 -3.17 -25.35
N TYR A 127 13.51 -2.90 -26.13
CA TYR A 127 14.48 -3.90 -26.52
C TYR A 127 15.38 -4.16 -25.31
N SER A 128 15.39 -5.39 -24.81
CA SER A 128 16.33 -5.79 -23.78
C SER A 128 17.60 -6.27 -24.44
N GLU A 129 18.63 -5.45 -24.48
CA GLU A 129 19.95 -5.86 -24.98
C GLU A 129 20.52 -7.09 -24.25
N ALA A 130 20.20 -7.25 -22.98
CA ALA A 130 20.65 -8.41 -22.19
C ALA A 130 19.94 -9.72 -22.58
N ILE A 131 18.65 -9.66 -22.92
CA ILE A 131 17.92 -10.86 -23.41
C ILE A 131 18.36 -11.20 -24.82
N THR A 132 18.79 -10.21 -25.60
CA THR A 132 19.28 -10.44 -26.98
C THR A 132 20.62 -11.18 -26.98
N LYS A 133 21.52 -10.90 -26.05
CA LYS A 133 22.83 -11.58 -25.95
C LYS A 133 22.70 -13.02 -25.42
N ASP A 134 22.00 -13.22 -24.32
CA ASP A 134 21.79 -14.57 -23.76
C ASP A 134 20.93 -15.46 -24.67
N ALA A 135 19.91 -14.89 -25.32
CA ALA A 135 19.08 -15.64 -26.24
C ALA A 135 19.79 -15.93 -27.57
N GLN A 136 20.65 -15.03 -28.03
CA GLN A 136 21.51 -15.30 -29.19
C GLN A 136 22.58 -16.33 -28.91
N GLU A 137 23.12 -16.35 -27.66
CA GLU A 137 24.09 -17.34 -27.25
C GLU A 137 23.45 -18.73 -27.06
N LYS A 138 22.28 -18.81 -26.49
CA LYS A 138 21.49 -20.04 -26.42
C LYS A 138 21.02 -20.53 -27.80
N LEU A 139 20.66 -19.63 -28.70
CA LEU A 139 20.31 -19.99 -30.08
C LEU A 139 21.51 -20.46 -30.88
N ARG A 140 22.72 -19.88 -30.68
CA ARG A 140 23.97 -20.35 -31.27
C ARG A 140 24.37 -21.76 -30.86
N LEU A 141 24.03 -22.14 -29.62
CA LEU A 141 24.34 -23.45 -29.06
C LEU A 141 23.33 -24.55 -29.45
N THR A 142 22.17 -24.17 -30.04
CA THR A 142 21.07 -25.13 -30.32
C THR A 142 20.66 -25.17 -31.78
N SER A 143 21.23 -24.35 -32.67
CA SER A 143 20.80 -24.28 -34.10
C SER A 143 21.88 -24.80 -35.07
N GLU A 144 21.49 -25.77 -35.84
CA GLU A 144 22.10 -26.01 -37.16
C GLU A 144 22.00 -24.75 -38.04
N PRO A 145 22.92 -24.52 -38.97
CA PRO A 145 22.97 -23.30 -39.77
C PRO A 145 21.78 -23.21 -40.73
N SER A 146 20.69 -22.66 -40.26
CA SER A 146 19.55 -22.29 -41.11
C SER A 146 19.69 -20.85 -41.57
N THR A 147 19.77 -20.66 -42.88
CA THR A 147 19.82 -19.42 -43.65
C THR A 147 18.53 -18.56 -43.54
N GLY A 148 17.92 -18.45 -42.37
CA GLY A 148 16.73 -17.64 -42.13
C GLY A 148 17.04 -16.45 -41.23
N LYS A 149 16.69 -15.23 -41.65
CA LYS A 149 16.72 -14.02 -40.86
C LYS A 149 16.05 -14.31 -39.50
N ALA A 150 16.81 -14.27 -38.42
CA ALA A 150 16.31 -14.50 -37.08
C ALA A 150 15.11 -13.57 -36.81
N LYS A 151 13.93 -14.15 -36.55
CA LYS A 151 12.75 -13.40 -36.11
C LYS A 151 13.12 -12.66 -34.83
N PRO A 152 12.90 -11.34 -34.75
CA PRO A 152 13.15 -10.62 -33.50
C PRO A 152 12.32 -11.26 -32.38
N LEU A 153 12.98 -11.58 -31.28
CA LEU A 153 12.31 -12.11 -30.09
C LEU A 153 11.15 -11.20 -29.71
N ALA A 154 10.01 -11.81 -29.32
CA ALA A 154 8.82 -11.10 -28.91
C ALA A 154 9.17 -10.14 -27.76
N VAL A 155 9.19 -8.84 -28.05
CA VAL A 155 9.47 -7.79 -27.07
C VAL A 155 8.26 -7.68 -26.14
N GLN A 156 8.44 -7.96 -24.86
CA GLN A 156 7.37 -7.78 -23.88
C GLN A 156 7.02 -6.30 -23.77
N PRO A 157 5.71 -5.95 -23.74
CA PRO A 157 5.29 -4.58 -23.50
C PRO A 157 5.74 -4.15 -22.09
N TYR A 158 6.30 -2.95 -22.01
CA TYR A 158 6.76 -2.37 -20.75
C TYR A 158 5.86 -1.20 -20.36
N GLU A 159 5.27 -1.26 -19.16
CA GLU A 159 4.46 -0.18 -18.62
C GLU A 159 5.39 0.92 -18.07
N ILE A 160 5.35 2.09 -18.72
CA ILE A 160 6.13 3.26 -18.31
C ILE A 160 5.37 4.19 -17.37
N PHE A 161 4.04 4.19 -17.47
CA PHE A 161 3.18 5.04 -16.66
C PHE A 161 1.85 4.36 -16.39
N ALA A 162 1.40 4.46 -15.14
CA ALA A 162 0.04 4.12 -14.75
C ALA A 162 -0.50 5.23 -13.84
N LEU A 163 -1.75 5.65 -14.10
CA LEU A 163 -2.48 6.62 -13.29
C LEU A 163 -3.85 6.06 -13.00
N THR A 164 -4.14 5.82 -11.73
CA THR A 164 -5.48 5.40 -11.26
C THR A 164 -6.11 6.53 -10.47
N ILE A 165 -7.30 6.94 -10.86
CA ILE A 165 -8.12 7.88 -10.12
C ILE A 165 -9.36 7.12 -9.66
N ARG A 166 -9.64 7.14 -8.36
CA ARG A 166 -10.79 6.46 -7.77
C ARG A 166 -11.43 7.26 -6.66
N GLY A 167 -12.72 7.03 -6.45
CA GLY A 167 -13.49 7.59 -5.36
C GLY A 167 -14.59 6.64 -4.93
N LYS A 168 -15.18 6.92 -3.78
CA LYS A 168 -16.35 6.18 -3.27
C LYS A 168 -17.53 7.13 -3.07
N TYR A 169 -18.69 6.59 -3.35
CA TYR A 169 -19.97 7.17 -2.96
C TYR A 169 -20.62 6.29 -1.90
N PHE A 170 -21.01 6.88 -0.78
CA PHE A 170 -21.69 6.19 0.31
C PHE A 170 -23.16 6.50 0.28
N PHE A 171 -23.98 5.47 0.08
CA PHE A 171 -25.45 5.60 0.13
C PHE A 171 -25.91 5.93 1.55
N ASP A 172 -25.22 5.38 2.57
CA ASP A 172 -25.38 5.76 3.97
C ASP A 172 -24.25 6.70 4.40
N LYS A 173 -24.60 7.92 4.82
CA LYS A 173 -23.63 8.91 5.31
C LYS A 173 -22.94 8.50 6.60
N SER A 174 -23.63 7.75 7.47
CA SER A 174 -23.10 7.31 8.75
C SER A 174 -22.05 6.24 8.60
N PHE A 175 -22.08 5.53 7.48
CA PHE A 175 -21.09 4.51 7.15
C PHE A 175 -20.77 3.62 8.35
N GLY A 176 -21.71 2.72 8.65
CA GLY A 176 -21.56 1.73 9.69
C GLY A 176 -21.61 2.22 11.12
N GLY A 177 -21.46 3.49 11.44
CA GLY A 177 -21.66 4.12 12.76
C GLY A 177 -21.34 3.29 14.02
N ALA A 178 -20.47 2.28 13.91
CA ALA A 178 -20.36 1.20 14.89
C ALA A 178 -19.58 1.59 16.14
N LEU A 179 -18.71 2.59 16.05
CA LEU A 179 -17.96 3.12 17.20
C LEU A 179 -18.73 4.21 17.92
N ILE A 180 -19.32 5.14 17.15
CA ILE A 180 -20.09 6.25 17.68
C ILE A 180 -21.31 6.39 16.77
N ALA A 181 -22.50 6.29 17.35
CA ALA A 181 -23.75 6.44 16.60
C ALA A 181 -23.78 7.76 15.82
N GLY A 182 -24.19 7.71 14.55
CA GLY A 182 -24.26 8.86 13.68
C GLY A 182 -22.94 9.41 13.16
N GLN A 183 -21.80 8.80 13.51
CA GLN A 183 -20.49 9.15 13.01
C GLN A 183 -19.92 8.02 12.14
N ARG A 184 -19.01 8.41 11.25
CA ARG A 184 -18.31 7.45 10.42
C ARG A 184 -17.25 6.68 11.20
N ASN A 185 -17.12 5.39 10.93
CA ASN A 185 -16.04 4.58 11.49
C ASN A 185 -14.67 5.05 10.99
N GLN A 186 -13.71 5.12 11.92
CA GLN A 186 -12.37 5.62 11.65
C GLN A 186 -11.29 4.56 11.77
N ILE A 187 -11.65 3.30 11.90
CA ILE A 187 -10.69 2.23 12.19
C ILE A 187 -9.64 2.09 11.09
N GLU A 188 -10.01 2.37 9.86
CA GLU A 188 -9.09 2.33 8.72
C GLU A 188 -8.14 3.53 8.66
N ALA A 189 -8.44 4.62 9.33
CA ALA A 189 -7.60 5.82 9.37
C ALA A 189 -6.34 5.66 10.23
N ILE A 190 -6.23 4.60 11.02
CA ILE A 190 -5.04 4.29 11.82
C ILE A 190 -3.89 3.85 10.93
N THR A 191 -4.17 3.25 9.80
CA THR A 191 -3.17 3.03 8.78
C THR A 191 -3.10 4.27 7.91
N ALA A 192 -2.07 5.07 8.09
CA ALA A 192 -1.74 6.24 7.29
C ALA A 192 -1.63 5.97 5.77
N LEU A 193 -1.97 4.79 5.35
CA LEU A 193 -1.94 4.21 4.01
C LEU A 193 -3.35 3.84 3.52
N SER A 194 -4.41 4.22 4.23
CA SER A 194 -5.77 3.96 3.77
C SER A 194 -6.09 4.84 2.56
N TYR A 195 -6.76 4.24 1.56
CA TYR A 195 -7.16 4.94 0.33
C TYR A 195 -8.19 6.03 0.59
N TYR A 196 -8.66 6.36 1.64
CA TYR A 196 -9.72 7.31 1.87
C TYR A 196 -9.53 7.99 3.23
N THR A 197 -8.39 8.67 3.37
CA THR A 197 -8.05 9.39 4.60
C THR A 197 -9.00 10.56 4.82
N PHE A 198 -10.00 10.38 5.64
CA PHE A 198 -10.89 11.48 6.07
C PHE A 198 -11.32 11.24 7.52
N GLY A 199 -11.66 12.34 8.21
CA GLY A 199 -12.11 12.29 9.58
C GLY A 199 -13.50 11.69 9.75
N GLY A 200 -13.93 11.43 10.99
CA GLY A 200 -15.23 10.86 11.37
C GLY A 200 -16.47 11.67 10.98
N VAL A 201 -16.33 12.65 10.11
CA VAL A 201 -17.44 13.47 9.61
C VAL A 201 -18.27 12.65 8.63
N GLN A 202 -19.60 12.72 8.78
CA GLN A 202 -20.54 12.11 7.85
C GLN A 202 -20.39 12.69 6.45
N ARG A 203 -20.13 11.84 5.46
CA ARG A 203 -19.92 12.25 4.07
C ARG A 203 -20.53 11.26 3.10
N ARG A 204 -21.04 11.74 1.97
CA ARG A 204 -21.46 10.88 0.86
C ARG A 204 -20.29 10.51 -0.07
N PHE A 205 -19.32 11.41 -0.22
CA PHE A 205 -18.17 11.18 -1.09
C PHE A 205 -16.89 11.01 -0.27
N SER A 206 -16.09 10.01 -0.61
CA SER A 206 -14.72 9.93 -0.15
C SER A 206 -13.87 11.02 -0.80
N PRO A 207 -12.68 11.32 -0.29
CA PRO A 207 -11.67 11.97 -1.10
C PRO A 207 -11.39 11.17 -2.38
N LEU A 208 -10.99 11.84 -3.44
CA LEU A 208 -10.45 11.18 -4.62
C LEU A 208 -9.03 10.70 -4.30
N SER A 209 -8.77 9.42 -4.51
CA SER A 209 -7.44 8.85 -4.44
C SER A 209 -6.85 8.77 -5.84
N ILE A 210 -5.66 9.32 -5.99
CA ILE A 210 -4.90 9.40 -7.23
C ILE A 210 -3.60 8.65 -7.00
N ASP A 211 -3.46 7.49 -7.63
CA ASP A 211 -2.24 6.67 -7.59
C ASP A 211 -1.52 6.80 -8.93
N ALA A 212 -0.27 7.24 -8.91
CA ALA A 212 0.56 7.37 -10.10
C ALA A 212 1.85 6.57 -9.95
N THR A 213 2.18 5.80 -10.97
CA THR A 213 3.46 5.09 -11.08
C THR A 213 4.11 5.50 -12.39
N TYR A 214 5.35 5.94 -12.33
CA TYR A 214 6.15 6.31 -13.49
C TYR A 214 7.49 5.60 -13.46
N ARG A 215 7.77 4.80 -14.48
CA ARG A 215 8.99 4.00 -14.62
C ARG A 215 9.63 4.23 -15.98
N PRO A 216 10.31 5.38 -16.19
CA PRO A 216 10.91 5.69 -17.48
C PRO A 216 12.03 4.72 -17.84
N GLN A 217 12.66 4.15 -16.83
CA GLN A 217 13.73 3.15 -16.97
C GLN A 217 13.58 2.07 -15.89
N ARG A 218 14.24 0.93 -16.06
CA ARG A 218 14.24 -0.13 -15.04
C ARG A 218 14.89 0.31 -13.73
N THR A 219 15.81 1.27 -13.83
CA THR A 219 16.58 1.80 -12.72
C THR A 219 15.93 2.97 -12.00
N ILE A 220 14.93 3.61 -12.63
CA ILE A 220 14.27 4.79 -12.06
C ILE A 220 12.78 4.51 -11.95
N PHE A 221 12.22 4.80 -10.77
CA PHE A 221 10.80 4.78 -10.56
C PHE A 221 10.33 5.93 -9.68
N VAL A 222 9.11 6.35 -9.92
CA VAL A 222 8.36 7.27 -9.07
C VAL A 222 7.02 6.64 -8.78
N ASN A 223 6.72 6.43 -7.52
CA ASN A 223 5.39 6.02 -7.07
C ASN A 223 4.82 7.17 -6.24
N SER A 224 3.64 7.61 -6.58
CA SER A 224 2.96 8.69 -5.85
C SER A 224 1.52 8.31 -5.60
N ARG A 225 1.02 8.69 -4.45
CA ARG A 225 -0.36 8.59 -4.06
C ARG A 225 -0.81 9.87 -3.41
N MET A 226 -1.96 10.36 -3.81
CA MET A 226 -2.51 11.59 -3.32
C MET A 226 -4.01 11.42 -3.07
N ASP A 227 -4.47 11.87 -1.91
CA ASP A 227 -5.89 11.93 -1.56
C ASP A 227 -6.36 13.39 -1.51
N VAL A 228 -7.34 13.72 -2.34
CA VAL A 228 -7.86 15.08 -2.50
C VAL A 228 -9.33 15.11 -2.11
N GLY A 229 -9.70 15.96 -1.18
CA GLY A 229 -11.07 16.13 -0.75
C GLY A 229 -11.92 16.83 -1.80
N VAL A 230 -13.08 16.25 -2.14
CA VAL A 230 -14.00 16.77 -3.19
C VAL A 230 -14.96 17.85 -2.69
N GLN A 231 -15.00 18.10 -1.39
CA GLN A 231 -15.93 19.06 -0.76
C GLN A 231 -15.21 20.31 -0.22
N GLY A 232 -14.18 20.76 -0.90
CA GLY A 232 -13.39 21.92 -0.48
C GLY A 232 -12.31 21.62 0.57
N ASP A 233 -12.12 20.37 0.91
CA ASP A 233 -11.14 19.94 1.93
C ASP A 233 -9.68 20.03 1.47
N GLY A 234 -9.44 20.17 0.17
CA GLY A 234 -8.11 20.24 -0.43
C GLY A 234 -7.31 18.95 -0.30
N LEU A 235 -5.99 19.08 -0.26
CA LEU A 235 -5.08 17.95 -0.12
C LEU A 235 -5.20 17.35 1.28
N ARG A 236 -5.51 16.04 1.34
CA ARG A 236 -5.65 15.27 2.59
C ARG A 236 -4.41 14.48 2.93
N ALA A 237 -3.87 13.81 1.93
CA ALA A 237 -2.63 13.06 2.08
C ALA A 237 -1.88 13.03 0.76
N ILE A 238 -0.57 12.94 0.84
CA ILE A 238 0.30 12.64 -0.27
C ILE A 238 1.45 11.77 0.23
N SER A 239 1.74 10.71 -0.51
CA SER A 239 2.99 9.99 -0.37
C SER A 239 3.67 9.90 -1.72
N ALA A 240 4.98 10.12 -1.75
CA ALA A 240 5.76 10.03 -2.97
C ALA A 240 7.07 9.31 -2.66
N THR A 241 7.38 8.31 -3.46
CA THR A 241 8.66 7.61 -3.40
C THR A 241 9.35 7.73 -4.74
N VAL A 242 10.55 8.25 -4.73
CA VAL A 242 11.44 8.28 -5.90
C VAL A 242 12.58 7.31 -5.64
N GLY A 243 12.85 6.42 -6.58
CA GLY A 243 13.89 5.43 -6.46
C GLY A 243 14.81 5.42 -7.67
N TYR A 244 16.09 5.28 -7.39
CA TYR A 244 17.13 4.93 -8.35
C TYR A 244 17.78 3.63 -7.88
N ASP A 245 17.62 2.56 -8.64
CA ASP A 245 18.03 1.21 -8.27
C ASP A 245 18.92 0.59 -9.35
N THR A 246 20.19 0.47 -9.05
CA THR A 246 21.19 -0.23 -9.87
C THR A 246 21.82 -1.35 -9.04
N LYS A 247 22.68 -2.15 -9.67
CA LYS A 247 23.42 -3.22 -8.96
C LYS A 247 24.32 -2.69 -7.85
N LEU A 248 24.87 -1.48 -8.01
CA LEU A 248 25.89 -0.92 -7.09
C LEU A 248 25.38 0.27 -6.28
N LEU A 249 24.36 0.98 -6.75
CA LEU A 249 23.84 2.18 -6.08
C LEU A 249 22.32 2.13 -6.04
N LYS A 250 21.78 2.23 -4.84
CA LYS A 250 20.34 2.35 -4.60
C LYS A 250 20.07 3.60 -3.78
N ILE A 251 19.21 4.45 -4.30
CA ILE A 251 18.77 5.67 -3.62
C ILE A 251 17.25 5.65 -3.59
N PHE A 252 16.67 5.81 -2.41
CA PHE A 252 15.23 5.92 -2.24
C PHE A 252 14.93 7.16 -1.42
N GLN A 253 13.94 7.92 -1.87
CA GLN A 253 13.44 9.11 -1.19
C GLN A 253 11.95 8.94 -1.03
N THR A 254 11.48 8.77 0.19
CA THR A 254 10.05 8.70 0.48
C THR A 254 9.63 9.93 1.26
N PHE A 255 8.67 10.64 0.73
CA PHE A 255 8.01 11.76 1.39
C PHE A 255 6.57 11.36 1.69
N TYR A 256 6.12 11.71 2.88
CA TYR A 256 4.76 11.50 3.32
C TYR A 256 4.22 12.76 3.99
N TYR A 257 3.04 13.17 3.60
CA TYR A 257 2.28 14.23 4.25
C TYR A 257 0.85 13.79 4.44
N THR A 258 0.29 14.02 5.60
CA THR A 258 -1.12 13.79 5.89
C THR A 258 -1.72 14.92 6.70
N ARG A 259 -2.93 15.26 6.35
CA ARG A 259 -3.86 16.06 7.14
C ARG A 259 -5.00 15.15 7.56
N ALA A 260 -4.67 14.05 8.21
CA ALA A 260 -5.65 13.10 8.70
C ALA A 260 -6.27 13.63 10.00
N VAL A 261 -7.55 13.45 10.13
CA VAL A 261 -8.24 13.60 11.41
C VAL A 261 -8.21 12.24 12.09
N THR A 262 -7.37 12.11 13.09
CA THR A 262 -7.40 10.93 13.93
C THR A 262 -8.26 11.25 15.15
N LEU A 263 -9.47 10.74 15.17
CA LEU A 263 -10.21 10.63 16.40
C LEU A 263 -9.76 9.32 17.07
N ILE A 264 -8.85 9.42 18.02
CA ILE A 264 -8.74 8.39 19.04
C ILE A 264 -9.76 8.84 20.11
N PRO A 265 -10.95 8.22 20.20
CA PRO A 265 -12.03 8.69 21.06
C PRO A 265 -11.66 8.70 22.55
N THR A 266 -10.55 8.04 22.90
CA THR A 266 -10.07 7.86 24.27
C THR A 266 -9.02 8.85 24.72
N LEU A 267 -8.46 9.68 23.84
CA LEU A 267 -7.33 10.54 24.18
C LEU A 267 -7.56 12.04 23.97
N LEU A 268 -8.64 12.45 23.33
CA LEU A 268 -8.96 13.86 23.14
C LEU A 268 -10.38 14.15 23.64
N PRO A 269 -10.57 15.20 24.46
CA PRO A 269 -11.91 15.63 24.84
C PRO A 269 -12.66 16.04 23.55
N TYR A 270 -13.83 15.44 23.39
CA TYR A 270 -14.76 15.72 22.28
C TYR A 270 -15.13 17.22 22.31
N SER A 271 -14.66 17.95 21.32
CA SER A 271 -15.10 19.33 21.09
C SER A 271 -16.35 19.32 20.23
N ASN A 272 -17.50 19.65 20.81
CA ASN A 272 -18.82 19.74 20.18
C ASN A 272 -18.98 20.93 19.23
N SER A 273 -17.94 21.51 18.70
CA SER A 273 -18.07 22.60 17.73
C SER A 273 -18.50 22.04 16.38
N ALA A 274 -19.78 22.22 16.09
CA ALA A 274 -20.42 21.86 14.82
C ALA A 274 -19.54 22.23 13.61
N GLY A 275 -19.17 21.21 12.82
CA GLY A 275 -18.55 21.40 11.50
C GLY A 275 -17.05 21.63 11.48
N LYS A 276 -16.33 21.75 12.61
CA LYS A 276 -14.87 21.78 12.63
C LYS A 276 -14.31 20.40 12.96
N GLU A 277 -13.41 19.94 12.11
CA GLU A 277 -12.70 18.68 12.29
C GLU A 277 -11.95 18.69 13.62
N ALA A 278 -12.42 17.90 14.60
CA ALA A 278 -11.78 17.78 15.88
C ALA A 278 -10.40 17.16 15.68
N GLY A 279 -9.35 17.89 16.05
CA GLY A 279 -7.99 17.39 16.12
C GLY A 279 -7.40 16.98 14.78
N THR A 280 -7.04 17.94 13.91
CA THR A 280 -6.28 17.62 12.69
C THR A 280 -4.86 17.24 13.05
N LEU A 281 -4.54 15.95 13.06
CA LEU A 281 -3.15 15.49 13.07
C LEU A 281 -2.54 15.76 11.69
N ARG A 282 -1.53 16.59 11.66
CA ARG A 282 -0.70 16.81 10.47
C ARG A 282 0.55 15.98 10.62
N GLY A 283 0.79 15.08 9.69
CA GLY A 283 2.05 14.36 9.57
C GLY A 283 2.84 14.93 8.41
N SER A 284 4.14 15.14 8.61
CA SER A 284 5.06 15.49 7.53
C SER A 284 6.35 14.73 7.78
N GLN A 285 6.61 13.72 6.98
CA GLN A 285 7.70 12.77 7.18
C GLN A 285 8.53 12.67 5.91
N TRP A 286 9.84 12.46 6.09
CA TRP A 286 10.77 12.22 5.00
C TRP A 286 11.74 11.12 5.39
N SER A 287 11.88 10.15 4.51
CA SER A 287 12.73 8.98 4.72
C SER A 287 13.69 8.80 3.54
N PRO A 288 14.87 9.46 3.57
CA PRO A 288 15.92 9.23 2.59
C PRO A 288 16.71 7.97 2.95
N SER A 289 17.08 7.21 1.93
CA SER A 289 18.02 6.12 2.07
C SER A 289 18.95 6.04 0.87
N ILE A 290 20.20 5.70 1.16
CA ILE A 290 21.23 5.43 0.16
C ILE A 290 21.92 4.12 0.52
N PHE A 291 22.17 3.32 -0.48
CA PHE A 291 22.86 2.05 -0.33
C PHE A 291 23.85 1.87 -1.47
N ILE A 292 25.10 1.50 -1.15
CA ILE A 292 26.20 1.34 -2.08
C ILE A 292 26.77 -0.07 -1.93
N GLY A 293 27.12 -0.69 -3.04
CA GLY A 293 27.70 -2.03 -3.09
C GLY A 293 26.68 -3.12 -3.37
N ASN A 294 27.17 -4.33 -3.48
CA ASN A 294 26.37 -5.52 -3.77
C ASN A 294 26.30 -6.40 -2.51
N ARG A 295 25.09 -6.69 -2.04
CA ARG A 295 24.86 -7.57 -0.88
C ARG A 295 25.23 -9.03 -1.11
N ASP A 296 25.49 -9.41 -2.35
CA ASP A 296 25.85 -10.78 -2.69
C ASP A 296 27.38 -10.97 -2.86
N LYS A 297 28.12 -9.86 -3.08
CA LYS A 297 29.57 -9.95 -3.28
C LYS A 297 30.28 -8.65 -2.96
N GLY A 298 31.29 -8.73 -2.07
CA GLY A 298 32.18 -7.63 -1.72
C GLY A 298 31.63 -6.72 -0.62
N TRP A 299 32.24 -5.56 -0.48
CA TRP A 299 31.83 -4.55 0.50
C TRP A 299 30.52 -3.88 0.10
N TYR A 300 29.67 -3.68 1.07
CA TYR A 300 28.44 -2.93 0.91
C TYR A 300 28.13 -2.08 2.14
N GLY A 301 27.39 -1.03 1.97
CA GLY A 301 26.96 -0.20 3.08
C GLY A 301 25.87 0.77 2.67
N GLY A 302 25.29 1.41 3.66
CA GLY A 302 24.23 2.40 3.40
C GLY A 302 23.70 3.02 4.66
N THR A 303 22.84 4.00 4.46
CA THR A 303 22.12 4.67 5.53
C THR A 303 20.66 4.85 5.17
N SER A 304 19.80 4.75 6.18
CA SER A 304 18.38 5.12 6.09
C SER A 304 18.07 6.05 7.25
N LEU A 305 17.51 7.21 6.94
CA LEU A 305 17.14 8.23 7.92
C LEU A 305 15.61 8.38 7.90
N PHE A 306 15.04 8.68 9.05
CA PHE A 306 13.63 8.96 9.18
C PHE A 306 13.41 10.26 9.93
N PHE A 307 12.82 11.23 9.25
CA PHE A 307 12.49 12.54 9.78
C PHE A 307 10.99 12.68 9.97
N ASP A 308 10.58 13.24 11.10
CA ASP A 308 9.22 13.71 11.36
C ASP A 308 9.26 15.20 11.73
N PHE A 309 8.79 16.03 10.80
CA PHE A 309 8.82 17.48 10.97
C PHE A 309 7.74 18.00 11.92
N GLN A 310 6.74 17.17 12.26
CA GLN A 310 5.72 17.52 13.24
C GLN A 310 6.22 17.34 14.67
N ASN A 311 7.08 16.35 14.91
CA ASN A 311 7.66 16.10 16.22
C ASN A 311 8.43 17.32 16.74
N ARG A 312 9.14 18.03 15.85
CA ARG A 312 9.84 19.28 16.20
C ARG A 312 8.92 20.37 16.73
N ARG A 313 7.69 20.48 16.20
CA ARG A 313 6.73 21.51 16.63
C ARG A 313 6.12 21.19 17.99
N ALA A 314 5.87 19.93 18.26
CA ALA A 314 5.19 19.49 19.48
C ALA A 314 6.12 19.49 20.70
N ALA A 315 7.39 19.10 20.55
CA ALA A 315 8.29 18.79 21.67
C ALA A 315 9.59 19.60 21.69
N LYS A 316 9.82 20.54 20.78
CA LYS A 316 11.11 21.22 20.55
C LYS A 316 12.28 20.25 20.37
N SER A 317 12.00 19.01 19.95
CA SER A 317 12.97 17.94 19.74
C SER A 317 13.52 17.92 18.31
N SER A 318 14.58 17.15 18.09
CA SER A 318 15.13 16.93 16.75
C SER A 318 14.07 16.33 15.81
N PRO A 319 13.98 16.78 14.56
CA PRO A 319 13.11 16.16 13.57
C PRO A 319 13.58 14.74 13.18
N LEU A 320 14.84 14.38 13.41
CA LEU A 320 15.38 13.06 13.15
C LEU A 320 14.89 12.07 14.22
N ILE A 321 13.99 11.18 13.82
CA ILE A 321 13.40 10.17 14.70
C ILE A 321 14.26 8.92 14.76
N SER A 322 14.77 8.47 13.62
CA SER A 322 15.65 7.30 13.60
C SER A 322 16.68 7.37 12.48
N SER A 323 17.79 6.73 12.71
CA SER A 323 18.81 6.49 11.69
C SER A 323 19.30 5.05 11.76
N LEU A 324 19.56 4.47 10.61
CA LEU A 324 20.17 3.16 10.45
C LEU A 324 21.40 3.33 9.56
N TYR A 325 22.54 2.91 10.05
CA TYR A 325 23.78 2.81 9.30
C TYR A 325 24.14 1.33 9.20
N THR A 326 24.53 0.91 8.02
CA THR A 326 24.89 -0.48 7.75
C THR A 326 26.21 -0.52 7.01
N ILE A 327 27.12 -1.38 7.44
CA ILE A 327 28.32 -1.76 6.70
C ILE A 327 28.43 -3.28 6.73
N GLY A 328 28.80 -3.89 5.63
CA GLY A 328 28.92 -5.34 5.57
C GLY A 328 29.83 -5.78 4.45
N TYR A 329 30.18 -7.06 4.53
CA TYR A 329 30.95 -7.76 3.51
C TYR A 329 30.26 -9.08 3.16
N ALA A 330 30.12 -9.33 1.89
CA ALA A 330 29.49 -10.54 1.35
C ALA A 330 30.50 -11.35 0.55
N TYR A 331 30.46 -12.66 0.77
CA TYR A 331 31.18 -13.65 0.00
C TYR A 331 30.17 -14.69 -0.54
N ASP A 332 30.60 -15.51 -1.49
CA ASP A 332 29.71 -16.43 -2.21
C ASP A 332 28.85 -17.32 -1.28
N CYS A 333 29.38 -17.74 -0.11
CA CYS A 333 28.69 -18.57 0.87
C CYS A 333 27.92 -17.79 1.93
N CYS A 334 28.36 -16.58 2.26
CA CYS A 334 27.94 -15.93 3.49
C CYS A 334 28.12 -14.41 3.45
N SER A 335 27.44 -13.71 4.33
CA SER A 335 27.66 -12.28 4.53
C SER A 335 27.60 -11.90 6.00
N LEU A 336 28.44 -10.93 6.36
CA LEU A 336 28.48 -10.33 7.68
C LEU A 336 28.10 -8.86 7.57
N ALA A 337 27.24 -8.37 8.44
CA ALA A 337 26.90 -6.94 8.49
C ALA A 337 26.84 -6.43 9.91
N LEU A 338 27.43 -5.26 10.11
CA LEU A 338 27.32 -4.46 11.32
C LEU A 338 26.31 -3.32 11.05
N GLN A 339 25.39 -3.16 11.96
CA GLN A 339 24.35 -2.13 11.89
C GLN A 339 24.41 -1.27 13.16
N TYR A 340 24.29 0.03 12.99
CA TYR A 340 24.10 0.99 14.07
C TYR A 340 22.76 1.69 13.89
N TYR A 341 21.89 1.52 14.85
CA TYR A 341 20.53 2.07 14.86
C TYR A 341 20.38 3.08 15.98
N THR A 342 19.83 4.25 15.67
CA THR A 342 19.40 5.25 16.65
C THR A 342 17.90 5.48 16.54
N PHE A 343 17.27 5.70 17.67
CA PHE A 343 15.85 5.98 17.75
C PHE A 343 15.60 7.04 18.81
N ASN A 344 14.94 8.15 18.42
CA ASN A 344 14.66 9.27 19.28
C ASN A 344 13.19 9.68 19.15
N VAL A 345 12.37 9.37 20.15
CA VAL A 345 10.96 9.77 20.20
C VAL A 345 10.63 10.36 21.57
N GLY A 346 10.36 11.66 21.57
CA GLY A 346 10.07 12.38 22.81
C GLY A 346 11.22 12.30 23.81
N VAL A 347 10.96 11.71 24.97
CA VAL A 347 11.94 11.50 26.06
C VAL A 347 12.73 10.22 25.93
N ARG A 348 12.38 9.36 24.95
CA ARG A 348 13.05 8.08 24.74
C ARG A 348 14.10 8.18 23.65
N SER A 349 15.34 7.87 24.00
CA SER A 349 16.47 7.76 23.08
C SER A 349 17.10 6.38 23.26
N GLU A 350 17.24 5.65 22.17
CA GLU A 350 17.89 4.34 22.16
C GLU A 350 18.93 4.28 21.07
N ASN A 351 20.09 3.72 21.41
CA ASN A 351 21.13 3.39 20.46
C ASN A 351 21.38 1.88 20.53
N ARG A 352 21.49 1.24 19.39
CA ARG A 352 21.70 -0.21 19.34
C ARG A 352 22.69 -0.58 18.25
N TRP A 353 23.62 -1.44 18.61
CA TRP A 353 24.45 -2.16 17.65
C TRP A 353 23.86 -3.53 17.39
N ALA A 354 23.87 -3.94 16.13
CA ALA A 354 23.43 -5.26 15.71
C ALA A 354 24.46 -5.87 14.76
N LEU A 355 24.79 -7.12 15.02
CA LEU A 355 25.62 -7.94 14.13
C LEU A 355 24.71 -8.99 13.49
N SER A 356 24.74 -9.09 12.17
CA SER A 356 23.99 -10.11 11.43
C SER A 356 24.93 -10.92 10.55
N PHE A 357 24.70 -12.23 10.56
CA PHE A 357 25.41 -13.19 9.74
C PHE A 357 24.40 -13.95 8.88
N ARG A 358 24.63 -14.02 7.59
CA ARG A 358 23.76 -14.75 6.65
C ARG A 358 24.56 -15.84 5.95
N LEU A 359 24.01 -17.03 5.93
CA LEU A 359 24.46 -18.16 5.11
C LEU A 359 23.53 -18.31 3.92
N ASN A 360 24.08 -18.28 2.71
CA ASN A 360 23.29 -18.43 1.50
C ASN A 360 22.69 -19.84 1.43
N GLY A 361 21.36 -19.92 1.23
CA GLY A 361 20.62 -21.19 1.20
C GLY A 361 20.21 -21.76 2.55
N ILE A 362 20.68 -21.21 3.69
CA ILE A 362 20.37 -21.72 5.04
C ILE A 362 19.53 -20.71 5.82
N GLY A 363 19.95 -19.44 5.86
CA GLY A 363 19.24 -18.43 6.61
C GLY A 363 20.14 -17.31 7.14
N ALA A 364 19.54 -16.43 7.96
CA ALA A 364 20.25 -15.34 8.61
C ALA A 364 20.14 -15.46 10.13
N PHE A 365 21.23 -15.16 10.82
CA PHE A 365 21.39 -15.24 12.26
C PHE A 365 21.90 -13.90 12.79
N GLY A 366 21.51 -13.52 14.01
CA GLY A 366 22.02 -12.31 14.67
C GLY A 366 20.95 -11.57 15.45
N THR A 367 21.34 -10.46 16.08
CA THR A 367 20.45 -9.61 16.86
C THR A 367 19.54 -8.83 15.93
N GLN A 368 18.31 -9.27 15.75
CA GLN A 368 17.18 -8.67 15.03
C GLN A 368 17.51 -8.00 13.67
N GLN A 369 16.93 -8.54 12.63
CA GLN A 369 16.92 -7.94 11.29
C GLN A 369 15.98 -6.72 11.26
N PHE A 370 16.52 -5.53 11.52
CA PHE A 370 15.82 -4.30 11.15
C PHE A 370 16.04 -4.07 9.65
N GLY A 371 14.99 -4.06 8.86
CA GLY A 371 15.04 -3.63 7.46
C GLY A 371 14.94 -4.72 6.40
N GLN A 372 14.09 -5.72 6.56
CA GLN A 372 13.68 -6.60 5.45
C GLN A 372 12.75 -5.92 4.42
N GLY A 373 12.64 -4.60 4.42
CA GLY A 373 11.73 -3.83 3.55
C GLY A 373 12.26 -3.50 2.15
N ILE A 374 13.51 -3.80 1.82
CA ILE A 374 14.08 -3.50 0.51
C ILE A 374 14.52 -4.82 -0.14
N ARG A 375 13.56 -5.52 -0.72
CA ARG A 375 13.78 -6.56 -1.73
C ARG A 375 13.75 -5.96 -3.12
#